data_3351ffd969857f1bac6583b6df021976
#
_entry.id   3351ffd969857f1bac6583b6df021976
#
_cell.length_a   1.000
_cell.length_b   1.000
_cell.length_c   1.000
_cell.angle_alpha   90.00
_cell.angle_beta   90.00
_cell.angle_gamma   90.00
#
_symmetry.space_group_name_H-M   'P 1'
#
loop_
_entity.id
_entity.type
_entity.pdbx_description
1 polymer ?
#
loop_
_entity_poly.entity_id
_entity_poly.type
_entity_poly.pdbx_seq_one_letter_code
_entity_poly.pdbx_strand_id
1 'polypeptide(L)'
;WYDTPEFRENFKKLLRQWVKERRNSPSVVMWGLQNESTLPREFAQECSDIIREMDPTAKTMRVITTCNGGEGTDWNVIQNWSGTYGGDVTKYGRELSQANQLLNGEYGAWRSIDLHTEPGDFQVNGVWSEDRMCQLMETKIRLAEQAKDSVCGQFQWIYSSHDNPGRRQPDEAYRKIDKVGPFNYKGLVTPWEEPLDVFHMYRANYVPAAKDPMVYLVSHTWANRFEKGRRRATIEAYSNCDSVLLYN
;
A
#
# COMPACT_ATOMS: atom_id res chain seq x y z
N TRP A 1 -17.96 -19.76 0.50
CA TRP A 1 -16.86 -20.48 -0.17
C TRP A 1 -16.10 -21.34 0.85
N TYR A 2 -15.76 -20.80 2.02
CA TYR A 2 -15.01 -21.54 3.05
C TYR A 2 -15.79 -22.69 3.70
N ASP A 3 -17.07 -22.81 3.39
CA ASP A 3 -17.93 -23.87 3.93
C ASP A 3 -17.97 -25.14 3.05
N THR A 4 -17.36 -25.09 1.85
CA THR A 4 -17.28 -26.27 0.97
C THR A 4 -16.07 -27.10 1.32
N PRO A 5 -16.22 -28.43 1.58
CA PRO A 5 -15.09 -29.32 1.86
C PRO A 5 -14.03 -29.31 0.77
N GLU A 6 -14.45 -29.29 -0.49
CA GLU A 6 -13.54 -29.26 -1.64
C GLU A 6 -12.66 -28.02 -1.67
N PHE A 7 -13.24 -26.85 -1.33
CA PHE A 7 -12.44 -25.62 -1.21
C PHE A 7 -11.41 -25.73 -0.11
N ARG A 8 -11.81 -26.20 1.10
CA ARG A 8 -10.91 -26.35 2.24
C ARG A 8 -9.77 -27.32 1.93
N GLU A 9 -10.05 -28.45 1.31
CA GLU A 9 -9.02 -29.44 0.93
C GLU A 9 -8.04 -28.87 -0.11
N ASN A 10 -8.56 -28.17 -1.13
CA ASN A 10 -7.71 -27.53 -2.12
C ASN A 10 -6.85 -26.40 -1.52
N PHE A 11 -7.43 -25.60 -0.63
CA PHE A 11 -6.68 -24.57 0.09
C PHE A 11 -5.55 -25.16 0.91
N LYS A 12 -5.81 -26.20 1.70
CA LYS A 12 -4.79 -26.90 2.50
C LYS A 12 -3.70 -27.53 1.65
N LYS A 13 -4.04 -28.10 0.49
CA LYS A 13 -3.09 -28.66 -0.47
C LYS A 13 -2.14 -27.56 -0.99
N LEU A 14 -2.68 -26.44 -1.44
CA LEU A 14 -1.89 -25.30 -1.91
C LEU A 14 -1.03 -24.69 -0.80
N LEU A 15 -1.58 -24.57 0.41
CA LEU A 15 -0.86 -24.08 1.58
C LEU A 15 0.36 -24.96 1.89
N ARG A 16 0.19 -26.29 1.91
CA ARG A 16 1.31 -27.24 2.14
C ARG A 16 2.40 -27.10 1.07
N GLN A 17 2.01 -26.97 -0.19
CA GLN A 17 2.96 -26.75 -1.28
C GLN A 17 3.73 -25.44 -1.09
N TRP A 18 3.02 -24.34 -0.83
CA TRP A 18 3.60 -23.04 -0.64
C TRP A 18 4.56 -22.99 0.55
N VAL A 19 4.17 -23.52 1.70
CA VAL A 19 5.06 -23.60 2.87
C VAL A 19 6.28 -24.45 2.58
N LYS A 20 6.13 -25.59 1.92
CA LYS A 20 7.25 -26.46 1.51
C LYS A 20 8.28 -25.72 0.66
N GLU A 21 7.81 -24.90 -0.28
CA GLU A 21 8.67 -24.12 -1.19
C GLU A 21 9.39 -22.97 -0.49
N ARG A 22 8.77 -22.34 0.52
CA ARG A 22 9.23 -21.07 1.08
C ARG A 22 9.80 -21.14 2.50
N ARG A 23 9.55 -22.20 3.26
CA ARG A 23 9.96 -22.31 4.68
C ARG A 23 11.46 -22.12 4.93
N ASN A 24 12.31 -22.50 3.95
CA ASN A 24 13.76 -22.36 4.07
C ASN A 24 14.27 -20.99 3.63
N SER A 25 13.39 -20.07 3.22
CA SER A 25 13.80 -18.71 2.86
C SER A 25 13.95 -17.85 4.13
N PRO A 26 15.14 -17.32 4.42
CA PRO A 26 15.35 -16.47 5.60
C PRO A 26 14.61 -15.14 5.51
N SER A 27 14.22 -14.71 4.31
CA SER A 27 13.44 -13.48 4.09
C SER A 27 11.96 -13.63 4.44
N VAL A 28 11.45 -14.83 4.64
CA VAL A 28 10.09 -15.06 5.12
C VAL A 28 10.08 -14.86 6.62
N VAL A 29 9.46 -13.80 7.10
CA VAL A 29 9.38 -13.47 8.54
C VAL A 29 8.00 -13.74 9.13
N MET A 30 6.98 -13.86 8.26
CA MET A 30 5.61 -14.15 8.69
C MET A 30 4.82 -14.86 7.58
N TRP A 31 3.79 -15.60 7.98
CA TRP A 31 2.88 -16.30 7.09
C TRP A 31 1.50 -15.64 7.13
N GLY A 32 0.99 -15.19 5.97
CA GLY A 32 -0.34 -14.61 5.85
C GLY A 32 -1.32 -15.61 5.25
N LEU A 33 -2.44 -15.89 5.92
CA LEU A 33 -3.43 -16.86 5.44
C LEU A 33 -4.43 -16.28 4.45
N GLN A 34 -4.80 -15.02 4.62
CA GLN A 34 -5.82 -14.38 3.78
C GLN A 34 -5.70 -12.86 3.80
N ASN A 35 -6.31 -12.23 2.81
CA ASN A 35 -6.48 -10.80 2.70
C ASN A 35 -7.95 -10.43 2.43
N GLU A 36 -8.46 -9.44 3.17
CA GLU A 36 -9.82 -8.87 2.99
C GLU A 36 -10.97 -9.90 2.96
N SER A 37 -10.80 -10.98 3.70
CA SER A 37 -11.82 -12.01 3.83
C SER A 37 -11.77 -12.60 5.22
N THR A 38 -12.86 -13.16 5.70
CA THR A 38 -12.93 -13.77 7.03
C THR A 38 -12.92 -15.28 6.89
N LEU A 39 -11.81 -15.90 7.24
CA LEU A 39 -11.76 -17.34 7.42
C LEU A 39 -12.55 -17.73 8.68
N PRO A 40 -13.34 -18.83 8.66
CA PRO A 40 -13.84 -19.43 9.88
C PRO A 40 -12.68 -19.73 10.84
N ARG A 41 -12.86 -19.39 12.13
CA ARG A 41 -11.80 -19.49 13.12
C ARG A 41 -11.16 -20.87 13.19
N GLU A 42 -11.98 -21.91 13.18
CA GLU A 42 -11.52 -23.30 13.22
C GLU A 42 -10.68 -23.67 11.97
N PHE A 43 -11.04 -23.14 10.81
CA PHE A 43 -10.29 -23.37 9.59
C PHE A 43 -8.97 -22.59 9.55
N ALA A 44 -8.96 -21.36 10.06
CA ALA A 44 -7.73 -20.59 10.22
C ALA A 44 -6.78 -21.27 11.21
N GLN A 45 -7.32 -21.86 12.29
CA GLN A 45 -6.53 -22.65 13.26
C GLN A 45 -5.94 -23.91 12.61
N GLU A 46 -6.74 -24.65 11.86
CA GLU A 46 -6.28 -25.85 11.12
C GLU A 46 -5.14 -25.49 10.16
N CYS A 47 -5.28 -24.40 9.42
CA CYS A 47 -4.23 -23.91 8.51
C CYS A 47 -2.96 -23.46 9.28
N SER A 48 -3.13 -22.82 10.43
CA SER A 48 -2.02 -22.43 11.30
C SER A 48 -1.25 -23.64 11.83
N ASP A 49 -1.95 -24.71 12.20
CA ASP A 49 -1.34 -25.95 12.68
C ASP A 49 -0.56 -26.64 11.55
N ILE A 50 -1.07 -26.65 10.32
CA ILE A 50 -0.35 -27.13 9.14
C ILE A 50 0.96 -26.37 8.94
N ILE A 51 0.93 -25.02 9.04
CA ILE A 51 2.14 -24.22 8.89
C ILE A 51 3.16 -24.59 9.98
N ARG A 52 2.73 -24.67 11.25
CA ARG A 52 3.60 -24.99 12.39
C ARG A 52 4.18 -26.40 12.32
N GLU A 53 3.43 -27.34 11.77
CA GLU A 53 3.92 -28.72 11.49
C GLU A 53 5.04 -28.71 10.46
N MET A 54 4.85 -27.96 9.37
CA MET A 54 5.76 -27.96 8.23
C MET A 54 6.94 -27.00 8.37
N ASP A 55 6.76 -25.89 9.11
CA ASP A 55 7.77 -24.91 9.43
C ASP A 55 7.91 -24.77 10.96
N PRO A 56 8.85 -25.51 11.58
CA PRO A 56 9.05 -25.43 13.03
C PRO A 56 9.36 -24.03 13.55
N THR A 57 9.90 -23.12 12.72
CA THR A 57 10.18 -21.74 13.12
C THR A 57 8.90 -20.93 13.33
N ALA A 58 7.77 -21.36 12.77
CA ALA A 58 6.46 -20.76 13.02
C ALA A 58 5.91 -21.04 14.43
N LYS A 59 6.60 -21.86 15.22
CA LYS A 59 6.26 -22.09 16.64
C LYS A 59 6.88 -21.04 17.58
N THR A 60 7.96 -20.40 17.15
CA THR A 60 8.78 -19.56 18.04
C THR A 60 9.20 -18.23 17.45
N MET A 61 9.27 -18.09 16.14
CA MET A 61 9.84 -16.91 15.46
C MET A 61 8.91 -16.29 14.42
N ARG A 62 8.36 -17.12 13.50
CA ARG A 62 7.50 -16.63 12.42
C ARG A 62 6.06 -16.61 12.88
N VAL A 63 5.46 -15.44 12.89
CA VAL A 63 4.04 -15.29 13.23
C VAL A 63 3.15 -15.66 12.05
N ILE A 64 1.96 -16.15 12.34
CA ILE A 64 0.92 -16.45 11.36
C ILE A 64 -0.15 -15.38 11.48
N THR A 65 -0.54 -14.80 10.35
CA THR A 65 -1.44 -13.65 10.33
C THR A 65 -2.64 -13.87 9.42
N THR A 66 -3.70 -13.16 9.72
CA THR A 66 -4.73 -12.74 8.76
C THR A 66 -4.54 -11.25 8.46
N CYS A 67 -5.10 -10.75 7.35
CA CYS A 67 -5.09 -9.33 7.03
C CYS A 67 -6.52 -8.83 6.85
N ASN A 68 -6.94 -7.94 7.74
CA ASN A 68 -8.24 -7.30 7.78
C ASN A 68 -9.42 -8.29 7.85
N GLY A 69 -9.35 -9.22 8.75
CA GLY A 69 -10.46 -10.09 9.09
C GLY A 69 -10.07 -11.45 9.70
N GLY A 70 -10.98 -11.97 10.51
CA GLY A 70 -10.91 -13.30 11.09
C GLY A 70 -10.04 -13.44 12.33
N GLU A 71 -10.23 -14.59 12.98
CA GLU A 71 -9.50 -15.04 14.15
C GLU A 71 -8.88 -16.41 13.87
N GLY A 72 -8.12 -16.95 14.81
CA GLY A 72 -7.52 -18.29 14.70
C GLY A 72 -6.07 -18.30 14.23
N THR A 73 -5.46 -17.12 14.14
CA THR A 73 -4.03 -16.90 13.89
C THR A 73 -3.38 -16.17 15.06
N ASP A 74 -2.07 -15.98 15.01
CA ASP A 74 -1.34 -15.27 16.06
C ASP A 74 -1.64 -13.76 16.05
N TRP A 75 -1.91 -13.21 14.87
CA TRP A 75 -2.06 -11.79 14.69
C TRP A 75 -3.01 -11.44 13.53
N ASN A 76 -3.99 -10.58 13.81
CA ASN A 76 -4.84 -10.00 12.78
C ASN A 76 -4.26 -8.63 12.39
N VAL A 77 -3.61 -8.58 11.23
CA VAL A 77 -3.04 -7.36 10.67
C VAL A 77 -4.16 -6.48 10.13
N ILE A 78 -4.12 -5.20 10.43
CA ILE A 78 -5.13 -4.24 9.95
C ILE A 78 -4.79 -3.70 8.58
N GLN A 79 -5.79 -3.08 7.94
CA GLN A 79 -5.63 -2.19 6.80
C GLN A 79 -6.18 -0.81 7.15
N ASN A 80 -5.66 0.25 6.53
CA ASN A 80 -6.15 1.61 6.75
C ASN A 80 -6.20 2.42 5.45
N TRP A 81 -7.42 2.77 5.06
CA TRP A 81 -7.74 3.48 3.82
C TRP A 81 -8.12 4.96 4.03
N SER A 82 -7.88 5.51 5.23
CA SER A 82 -8.21 6.92 5.54
C SER A 82 -7.68 7.87 4.46
N GLY A 83 -8.56 8.73 3.95
CA GLY A 83 -8.27 9.68 2.90
C GLY A 83 -8.29 9.11 1.47
N THR A 84 -8.34 7.79 1.28
CA THR A 84 -8.43 7.15 -0.04
C THR A 84 -9.89 6.90 -0.42
N TYR A 85 -10.62 6.13 0.38
CA TYR A 85 -12.03 5.79 0.12
C TYR A 85 -12.99 6.54 1.04
N GLY A 86 -12.49 7.42 1.87
CA GLY A 86 -13.22 8.19 2.86
C GLY A 86 -12.39 8.31 4.14
N GLY A 87 -13.04 8.79 5.20
CA GLY A 87 -12.38 9.01 6.47
C GLY A 87 -11.49 10.25 6.50
N ASP A 88 -10.90 10.49 7.64
CA ASP A 88 -10.08 11.65 7.94
C ASP A 88 -8.61 11.20 8.07
N VAL A 89 -7.80 11.57 7.10
CA VAL A 89 -6.37 11.21 7.08
C VAL A 89 -5.61 11.72 8.30
N THR A 90 -6.06 12.81 8.92
CA THR A 90 -5.41 13.35 10.13
C THR A 90 -5.51 12.41 11.33
N LYS A 91 -6.46 11.48 11.31
CA LYS A 91 -6.63 10.45 12.35
C LYS A 91 -5.73 9.23 12.12
N TYR A 92 -5.09 9.12 10.97
CA TYR A 92 -4.32 7.94 10.57
C TYR A 92 -3.30 7.51 11.64
N GLY A 93 -2.46 8.44 12.10
CA GLY A 93 -1.46 8.14 13.14
C GLY A 93 -2.08 7.67 14.46
N ARG A 94 -3.22 8.27 14.87
CA ARG A 94 -3.93 7.86 16.08
C ARG A 94 -4.56 6.47 15.93
N GLU A 95 -5.15 6.18 14.79
CA GLU A 95 -5.72 4.86 14.49
C GLU A 95 -4.63 3.78 14.50
N LEU A 96 -3.46 4.07 13.95
CA LEU A 96 -2.31 3.19 13.98
C LEU A 96 -1.77 2.97 15.40
N SER A 97 -1.77 3.99 16.25
CA SER A 97 -1.20 3.89 17.61
C SER A 97 -2.13 3.23 18.65
N GLN A 98 -3.36 2.87 18.29
CA GLN A 98 -4.30 2.23 19.20
C GLN A 98 -4.01 0.74 19.48
N ALA A 99 -3.20 0.11 18.68
CA ALA A 99 -2.83 -1.30 18.86
C ALA A 99 -1.33 -1.43 19.18
N ASN A 100 -1.00 -2.31 20.11
CA ASN A 100 0.40 -2.66 20.37
C ASN A 100 0.96 -3.48 19.21
N GLN A 101 2.19 -3.18 18.78
CA GLN A 101 2.89 -3.89 17.71
C GLN A 101 2.11 -3.89 16.39
N LEU A 102 1.50 -2.79 16.08
CA LEU A 102 0.70 -2.67 14.88
C LEU A 102 1.54 -2.77 13.61
N LEU A 103 1.14 -3.67 12.73
CA LEU A 103 1.52 -3.66 11.31
C LEU A 103 0.30 -3.20 10.51
N ASN A 104 0.47 -2.18 9.68
CA ASN A 104 -0.54 -1.85 8.69
C ASN A 104 -0.25 -2.66 7.41
N GLY A 105 -1.00 -3.73 7.20
CA GLY A 105 -0.78 -4.69 6.11
C GLY A 105 -1.15 -4.16 4.74
N GLU A 106 -1.95 -3.09 4.68
CA GLU A 106 -2.26 -2.43 3.42
C GLU A 106 -2.74 -0.99 3.66
N TYR A 107 -2.15 -0.04 2.94
CA TYR A 107 -2.59 1.35 2.87
C TYR A 107 -2.34 1.91 1.48
N GLY A 108 -2.86 3.10 1.21
CA GLY A 108 -2.62 3.79 -0.05
C GLY A 108 -3.75 3.58 -1.05
N ALA A 109 -3.54 2.73 -2.03
CA ALA A 109 -4.49 2.37 -3.09
C ALA A 109 -5.05 3.57 -3.87
N TRP A 110 -4.39 4.72 -3.81
CA TRP A 110 -4.80 5.88 -4.59
C TRP A 110 -4.57 5.63 -6.06
N ARG A 111 -5.53 5.99 -6.88
CA ARG A 111 -5.45 5.80 -8.33
C ARG A 111 -4.99 7.08 -9.01
N SER A 112 -4.01 6.94 -9.87
CA SER A 112 -3.60 7.99 -10.78
C SER A 112 -3.09 7.39 -12.08
N ILE A 113 -3.19 8.14 -13.16
CA ILE A 113 -2.63 7.79 -14.45
C ILE A 113 -2.16 9.09 -15.06
N ASP A 114 -0.94 9.52 -14.77
CA ASP A 114 -0.37 10.73 -15.35
C ASP A 114 -1.36 11.92 -15.37
N LEU A 115 -2.17 11.98 -14.32
CA LEU A 115 -3.14 13.05 -14.10
C LEU A 115 -2.62 13.98 -13.04
N HIS A 116 -2.55 15.27 -13.37
CA HIS A 116 -2.11 16.33 -12.48
C HIS A 116 -3.24 17.30 -12.14
N THR A 117 -3.20 17.87 -10.95
CA THR A 117 -4.19 18.85 -10.47
C THR A 117 -3.53 19.99 -9.73
N GLU A 118 -4.20 21.14 -9.72
CA GLU A 118 -3.75 22.26 -8.92
C GLU A 118 -3.89 22.01 -7.41
N PRO A 119 -2.99 22.54 -6.57
CA PRO A 119 -2.93 22.25 -5.13
C PRO A 119 -4.19 22.59 -4.34
N GLY A 120 -5.09 23.41 -4.84
CA GLY A 120 -6.34 23.74 -4.17
C GLY A 120 -7.47 22.72 -4.36
N ASP A 121 -7.31 21.80 -5.29
CA ASP A 121 -8.38 20.88 -5.72
C ASP A 121 -8.31 19.50 -5.03
N PHE A 122 -7.49 19.37 -4.00
CA PHE A 122 -7.32 18.16 -3.23
C PHE A 122 -8.51 17.86 -2.31
N GLN A 123 -9.64 17.56 -2.88
CA GLN A 123 -10.80 17.12 -2.12
C GLN A 123 -10.92 15.59 -2.12
N VAL A 124 -11.34 15.04 -0.97
CA VAL A 124 -11.43 13.59 -0.73
C VAL A 124 -12.25 12.86 -1.81
N ASN A 125 -13.21 13.51 -2.41
CA ASN A 125 -14.15 12.86 -3.35
C ASN A 125 -13.98 13.28 -4.82
N GLY A 126 -12.94 13.99 -5.18
CA GLY A 126 -13.00 14.65 -6.47
C GLY A 126 -11.90 14.32 -7.45
N VAL A 127 -10.66 14.32 -7.05
CA VAL A 127 -9.58 14.36 -8.03
C VAL A 127 -8.58 13.24 -7.82
N TRP A 128 -8.59 12.32 -8.74
CA TRP A 128 -7.62 11.22 -8.83
C TRP A 128 -6.41 11.71 -9.64
N SER A 129 -5.36 12.15 -8.93
CA SER A 129 -4.16 12.68 -9.55
C SER A 129 -2.90 12.21 -8.84
N GLU A 130 -1.75 12.29 -9.51
CA GLU A 130 -0.45 12.02 -8.91
C GLU A 130 -0.14 13.01 -7.78
N ASP A 131 -0.45 14.29 -7.98
CA ASP A 131 -0.27 15.34 -6.96
C ASP A 131 -1.00 14.99 -5.67
N ARG A 132 -2.25 14.55 -5.79
CA ARG A 132 -3.03 14.11 -4.63
C ARG A 132 -2.48 12.83 -4.02
N MET A 133 -2.02 11.90 -4.83
CA MET A 133 -1.38 10.68 -4.35
C MET A 133 -0.13 11.01 -3.52
N CYS A 134 0.75 11.85 -4.04
CA CYS A 134 1.96 12.29 -3.34
C CYS A 134 1.63 12.94 -2.00
N GLN A 135 0.72 13.93 -1.99
CA GLN A 135 0.31 14.63 -0.77
C GLN A 135 -0.28 13.68 0.27
N LEU A 136 -1.16 12.77 -0.15
CA LEU A 136 -1.82 11.83 0.76
C LEU A 136 -0.82 10.82 1.35
N MET A 137 0.05 10.25 0.50
CA MET A 137 1.02 9.25 0.94
C MET A 137 2.09 9.88 1.83
N GLU A 138 2.58 11.07 1.50
CA GLU A 138 3.51 11.82 2.35
C GLU A 138 2.90 12.13 3.72
N THR A 139 1.65 12.55 3.75
CA THR A 139 0.93 12.77 5.01
C THR A 139 0.88 11.49 5.85
N LYS A 140 0.55 10.36 5.23
CA LYS A 140 0.52 9.06 5.93
C LYS A 140 1.88 8.61 6.43
N ILE A 141 2.94 8.80 5.65
CA ILE A 141 4.32 8.52 6.09
C ILE A 141 4.65 9.32 7.35
N ARG A 142 4.41 10.63 7.32
CA ARG A 142 4.69 11.52 8.46
C ARG A 142 3.91 11.15 9.71
N LEU A 143 2.64 10.80 9.57
CA LEU A 143 1.79 10.38 10.69
C LEU A 143 2.22 9.00 11.24
N ALA A 144 2.63 8.07 10.39
CA ALA A 144 3.16 6.78 10.80
C ALA A 144 4.51 6.93 11.54
N GLU A 145 5.41 7.80 11.06
CA GLU A 145 6.67 8.11 11.74
C GLU A 145 6.44 8.72 13.13
N GLN A 146 5.44 9.55 13.31
CA GLN A 146 5.06 10.06 14.64
C GLN A 146 4.54 8.97 15.58
N ALA A 147 4.00 7.89 15.04
CA ALA A 147 3.48 6.74 15.79
C ALA A 147 4.47 5.55 15.84
N LYS A 148 5.74 5.73 15.47
CA LYS A 148 6.73 4.65 15.31
C LYS A 148 6.97 3.79 16.56
N ASP A 149 6.69 4.31 17.75
CA ASP A 149 6.79 3.54 18.99
C ASP A 149 5.68 2.48 19.14
N SER A 150 4.60 2.60 18.35
CA SER A 150 3.44 1.69 18.34
C SER A 150 3.28 0.94 17.02
N VAL A 151 3.89 1.41 15.94
CA VAL A 151 3.75 0.88 14.57
C VAL A 151 5.05 0.25 14.14
N CYS A 152 5.04 -1.05 13.85
CA CYS A 152 6.24 -1.76 13.40
C CYS A 152 6.47 -1.66 11.88
N GLY A 153 5.47 -1.25 11.11
CA GLY A 153 5.60 -1.06 9.66
C GLY A 153 4.29 -0.87 8.95
N GLN A 154 4.38 -0.58 7.67
CA GLN A 154 3.23 -0.45 6.78
C GLN A 154 3.58 -0.81 5.34
N PHE A 155 2.61 -1.40 4.61
CA PHE A 155 2.77 -1.82 3.23
C PHE A 155 1.87 -1.00 2.31
N GLN A 156 2.50 -0.31 1.34
CA GLN A 156 1.80 0.44 0.31
C GLN A 156 1.18 -0.51 -0.72
N TRP A 157 -0.11 -0.35 -0.99
CA TRP A 157 -0.78 -0.94 -2.11
C TRP A 157 -0.87 0.08 -3.24
N ILE A 158 -0.08 -0.02 -4.29
CA ILE A 158 0.75 -1.16 -4.70
C ILE A 158 2.01 -0.63 -5.37
N TYR A 159 3.06 -1.46 -5.51
CA TYR A 159 4.30 -1.03 -6.15
C TYR A 159 4.10 -0.78 -7.65
N SER A 160 3.63 -1.75 -8.41
CA SER A 160 3.41 -1.64 -9.85
C SER A 160 1.94 -1.71 -10.21
N SER A 161 1.47 -0.77 -11.01
CA SER A 161 0.18 -0.89 -11.67
C SER A 161 0.18 -2.13 -12.57
N HIS A 162 -0.97 -2.78 -12.72
CA HIS A 162 -1.07 -4.03 -13.48
C HIS A 162 -2.42 -4.21 -14.14
N ASP A 163 -2.47 -5.09 -15.12
CA ASP A 163 -3.71 -5.54 -15.74
C ASP A 163 -4.59 -6.27 -14.74
N ASN A 164 -5.86 -6.03 -14.80
CA ASN A 164 -6.86 -6.71 -14.00
C ASN A 164 -8.10 -7.06 -14.85
N PRO A 165 -7.93 -7.93 -15.84
CA PRO A 165 -9.00 -8.26 -16.77
C PRO A 165 -10.17 -8.93 -16.04
N GLY A 166 -11.38 -8.50 -16.37
CA GLY A 166 -12.59 -9.04 -15.76
C GLY A 166 -12.96 -8.47 -14.39
N ARG A 167 -12.17 -7.55 -13.82
CA ARG A 167 -12.53 -6.86 -12.58
C ARG A 167 -13.80 -6.03 -12.80
N ARG A 168 -14.80 -6.31 -11.98
CA ARG A 168 -16.06 -5.57 -11.94
C ARG A 168 -16.41 -5.29 -10.48
N GLN A 169 -16.08 -4.10 -10.01
CA GLN A 169 -16.53 -3.59 -8.72
C GLN A 169 -17.57 -2.50 -8.98
N PRO A 170 -18.80 -2.64 -8.48
CA PRO A 170 -19.89 -1.69 -8.77
C PRO A 170 -19.56 -0.26 -8.39
N ASP A 171 -18.88 -0.06 -7.29
CA ASP A 171 -18.44 1.24 -6.78
C ASP A 171 -17.29 1.85 -7.60
N GLU A 172 -16.53 1.04 -8.31
CA GLU A 172 -15.44 1.46 -9.18
C GLU A 172 -15.89 1.80 -10.60
N ALA A 173 -16.94 1.16 -11.08
CA ALA A 173 -17.44 1.32 -12.44
C ALA A 173 -17.94 2.73 -12.77
N TYR A 174 -18.23 3.54 -11.78
CA TYR A 174 -18.73 4.91 -11.96
C TYR A 174 -17.64 5.97 -11.98
N ARG A 175 -16.42 5.65 -11.61
CA ARG A 175 -15.30 6.59 -11.63
C ARG A 175 -14.74 6.72 -13.05
N LYS A 176 -14.40 7.95 -13.46
CA LYS A 176 -13.88 8.18 -14.83
C LYS A 176 -12.62 7.36 -15.11
N ILE A 177 -11.75 7.21 -14.12
CA ILE A 177 -10.50 6.47 -14.24
C ILE A 177 -10.70 4.96 -14.42
N ASP A 178 -11.77 4.39 -13.87
CA ASP A 178 -12.08 2.97 -14.02
C ASP A 178 -12.60 2.62 -15.44
N LYS A 179 -12.94 3.64 -16.24
CA LYS A 179 -13.36 3.48 -17.64
C LYS A 179 -12.20 3.38 -18.61
N VAL A 180 -10.97 3.57 -18.14
CA VAL A 180 -9.76 3.56 -18.99
C VAL A 180 -9.28 2.13 -19.30
N GLY A 181 -10.02 1.13 -18.88
CA GLY A 181 -9.73 -0.28 -19.17
C GLY A 181 -9.57 -1.14 -17.92
N PRO A 182 -9.27 -2.42 -18.09
CA PRO A 182 -9.19 -3.39 -17.00
C PRO A 182 -7.85 -3.33 -16.25
N PHE A 183 -7.42 -2.12 -15.85
CA PHE A 183 -6.16 -1.91 -15.17
C PHE A 183 -6.35 -1.54 -13.70
N ASN A 184 -5.40 -1.91 -12.88
CA ASN A 184 -5.24 -1.42 -11.53
C ASN A 184 -4.18 -0.31 -11.51
N TYR A 185 -4.57 0.95 -11.56
CA TYR A 185 -3.69 2.11 -11.59
C TYR A 185 -3.34 2.66 -10.20
N LYS A 186 -2.95 1.80 -9.29
CA LYS A 186 -2.62 2.16 -7.90
C LYS A 186 -1.12 2.10 -7.63
N GLY A 187 -0.32 1.84 -8.66
CA GLY A 187 1.12 1.66 -8.56
C GLY A 187 1.88 2.94 -8.24
N LEU A 188 3.04 2.76 -7.66
CA LEU A 188 4.09 3.78 -7.59
C LEU A 188 4.80 3.91 -8.94
N VAL A 189 4.70 2.85 -9.74
CA VAL A 189 5.18 2.79 -11.11
C VAL A 189 4.06 2.33 -12.05
N THR A 190 4.19 2.64 -13.33
CA THR A 190 3.30 2.17 -14.39
C THR A 190 3.41 0.66 -14.58
N PRO A 191 2.54 0.01 -15.39
CA PRO A 191 2.71 -1.40 -15.77
C PRO A 191 4.01 -1.70 -16.53
N TRP A 192 4.65 -0.67 -17.07
CA TRP A 192 5.93 -0.73 -17.80
C TRP A 192 7.12 -0.32 -16.94
N GLU A 193 6.92 -0.24 -15.60
CA GLU A 193 7.93 0.12 -14.61
C GLU A 193 8.46 1.56 -14.72
N GLU A 194 7.71 2.45 -15.36
CA GLU A 194 8.02 3.88 -15.37
C GLU A 194 7.64 4.51 -14.03
N PRO A 195 8.57 5.17 -13.33
CA PRO A 195 8.29 5.78 -12.04
C PRO A 195 7.32 6.96 -12.15
N LEU A 196 6.33 7.01 -11.27
CA LEU A 196 5.46 8.16 -11.06
C LEU A 196 6.07 9.12 -10.02
N ASP A 197 5.54 10.33 -9.90
CA ASP A 197 6.01 11.32 -8.92
C ASP A 197 6.05 10.74 -7.50
N VAL A 198 5.08 9.92 -7.13
CA VAL A 198 5.01 9.27 -5.83
C VAL A 198 6.15 8.28 -5.57
N PHE A 199 6.67 7.63 -6.58
CA PHE A 199 7.87 6.78 -6.45
C PHE A 199 9.06 7.61 -5.96
N HIS A 200 9.26 8.77 -6.54
CA HIS A 200 10.34 9.69 -6.16
C HIS A 200 10.11 10.29 -4.77
N MET A 201 8.86 10.54 -4.38
CA MET A 201 8.52 10.95 -3.02
C MET A 201 8.91 9.86 -2.01
N TYR A 202 8.57 8.60 -2.26
CA TYR A 202 8.99 7.49 -1.40
C TYR A 202 10.51 7.32 -1.35
N ARG A 203 11.19 7.42 -2.49
CA ARG A 203 12.65 7.35 -2.57
C ARG A 203 13.31 8.45 -1.74
N ALA A 204 12.80 9.67 -1.79
CA ALA A 204 13.31 10.78 -1.00
C ALA A 204 13.15 10.56 0.52
N ASN A 205 12.09 9.87 0.94
CA ASN A 205 11.82 9.61 2.36
C ASN A 205 12.55 8.38 2.93
N TYR A 206 12.82 7.35 2.11
CA TYR A 206 13.28 6.05 2.62
C TYR A 206 14.71 5.68 2.21
N VAL A 207 15.30 6.33 1.20
CA VAL A 207 16.67 6.03 0.78
C VAL A 207 17.63 7.04 1.41
N PRO A 208 18.60 6.60 2.21
CA PRO A 208 19.59 7.52 2.77
C PRO A 208 20.42 8.22 1.68
N ALA A 209 20.64 9.52 1.80
CA ALA A 209 21.45 10.30 0.85
C ALA A 209 22.87 9.75 0.68
N ALA A 210 23.47 9.22 1.76
CA ALA A 210 24.79 8.59 1.70
C ALA A 210 24.84 7.35 0.78
N LYS A 211 23.71 6.69 0.55
CA LYS A 211 23.61 5.53 -0.33
C LYS A 211 23.30 5.94 -1.77
N ASP A 212 22.37 6.86 -1.94
CA ASP A 212 21.85 7.26 -3.25
C ASP A 212 21.26 8.67 -3.14
N PRO A 213 22.08 9.73 -3.27
CA PRO A 213 21.60 11.11 -3.23
C PRO A 213 20.71 11.40 -4.42
N MET A 214 19.61 12.11 -4.18
CA MET A 214 18.65 12.41 -5.24
C MET A 214 18.01 13.78 -5.08
N VAL A 215 17.63 14.37 -6.18
CA VAL A 215 16.67 15.44 -6.31
C VAL A 215 15.76 15.15 -7.51
N TYR A 216 14.47 15.34 -7.32
CA TYR A 216 13.46 15.15 -8.35
C TYR A 216 12.52 16.37 -8.37
N LEU A 217 12.39 16.97 -9.55
CA LEU A 217 11.48 18.09 -9.75
C LEU A 217 10.07 17.54 -9.98
N VAL A 218 9.18 17.79 -9.05
CA VAL A 218 7.82 17.22 -9.05
C VAL A 218 7.05 17.67 -10.27
N SER A 219 6.35 16.72 -10.89
CA SER A 219 5.57 16.92 -12.11
C SER A 219 6.40 17.52 -13.24
N HIS A 220 7.62 17.02 -13.43
CA HIS A 220 8.51 17.51 -14.47
C HIS A 220 7.95 17.33 -15.89
N THR A 221 7.06 16.36 -16.07
CA THR A 221 6.32 16.10 -17.32
C THR A 221 5.17 17.07 -17.54
N TRP A 222 4.71 17.76 -16.50
CA TRP A 222 3.63 18.72 -16.61
C TRP A 222 4.13 20.10 -17.03
N ALA A 223 4.18 20.32 -18.34
CA ALA A 223 4.75 21.53 -18.94
C ALA A 223 3.89 22.80 -18.72
N ASN A 224 2.58 22.67 -18.62
CA ASN A 224 1.64 23.79 -18.53
C ASN A 224 1.20 24.01 -17.08
N ARG A 225 1.97 24.80 -16.34
CA ARG A 225 1.71 25.11 -14.94
C ARG A 225 1.08 26.49 -14.80
N PHE A 226 -0.16 26.64 -15.26
CA PHE A 226 -0.90 27.90 -15.21
C PHE A 226 -2.16 27.74 -14.37
N GLU A 227 -2.35 28.63 -13.41
CA GLU A 227 -3.60 28.78 -12.66
C GLU A 227 -4.34 29.99 -13.21
N LYS A 228 -5.56 29.80 -13.77
CA LYS A 228 -6.42 30.89 -14.27
C LYS A 228 -5.65 31.91 -15.14
N GLY A 229 -4.81 31.44 -16.04
CA GLY A 229 -4.02 32.28 -16.93
C GLY A 229 -2.79 32.92 -16.29
N ARG A 230 -2.45 32.57 -15.04
CA ARG A 230 -1.23 33.00 -14.36
C ARG A 230 -0.21 31.86 -14.30
N ARG A 231 1.05 32.19 -14.44
CA ARG A 231 2.14 31.22 -14.27
C ARG A 231 2.18 30.77 -12.82
N ARG A 232 2.24 29.45 -12.57
CA ARG A 232 2.41 28.89 -11.22
C ARG A 232 3.72 29.39 -10.63
N ALA A 233 3.66 29.96 -9.42
CA ALA A 233 4.83 30.46 -8.72
C ALA A 233 5.55 29.39 -7.88
N THR A 234 4.87 28.29 -7.55
CA THR A 234 5.40 27.25 -6.68
C THR A 234 6.12 26.18 -7.49
N ILE A 235 7.36 25.89 -7.12
CA ILE A 235 8.14 24.77 -7.60
C ILE A 235 8.29 23.80 -6.43
N GLU A 236 8.01 22.54 -6.66
CA GLU A 236 8.13 21.47 -5.67
C GLU A 236 9.20 20.49 -6.10
N ALA A 237 10.01 20.03 -5.17
CA ALA A 237 11.03 19.02 -5.42
C ALA A 237 11.11 18.04 -4.25
N TYR A 238 11.31 16.76 -4.56
CA TYR A 238 11.62 15.72 -3.58
C TYR A 238 13.13 15.51 -3.55
N SER A 239 13.69 15.49 -2.33
CA SER A 239 15.12 15.24 -2.15
C SER A 239 15.36 14.58 -0.79
N ASN A 240 16.38 13.71 -0.74
CA ASN A 240 16.91 13.14 0.48
C ASN A 240 18.21 13.84 0.94
N CYS A 241 18.62 14.91 0.24
CA CYS A 241 19.81 15.69 0.57
C CYS A 241 19.48 16.83 1.56
N ASP A 242 20.50 17.31 2.29
CA ASP A 242 20.36 18.39 3.28
C ASP A 242 19.99 19.74 2.65
N SER A 243 20.33 19.94 1.38
CA SER A 243 20.04 21.17 0.65
C SER A 243 19.80 20.92 -0.84
N VAL A 244 18.93 21.74 -1.43
CA VAL A 244 18.67 21.76 -2.86
C VAL A 244 18.84 23.19 -3.36
N LEU A 245 19.60 23.36 -4.45
CA LEU A 245 19.83 24.67 -5.07
C LEU A 245 19.04 24.74 -6.39
N LEU A 246 18.29 25.81 -6.55
CA LEU A 246 17.59 26.12 -7.79
C LEU A 246 18.33 27.23 -8.52
N TYR A 247 18.72 26.96 -9.75
CA TYR A 247 19.34 27.96 -10.64
C TYR A 247 18.35 28.40 -11.72
N ASN A 248 18.37 29.70 -12.02
CA ASN A 248 17.59 30.31 -13.09
C ASN A 248 18.46 30.56 -14.33
#